data_1cd4ffdf1a95b4adc9a5a6826beb1a43
#
_entry.id   1cd4ffdf1a95b4adc9a5a6826beb1a43
#
_cell.length_a   1.000
_cell.length_b   1.000
_cell.length_c   1.000
_cell.angle_alpha   90.00
_cell.angle_beta   90.00
_cell.angle_gamma   90.00
#
_symmetry.space_group_name_H-M   'P 1'
#
loop_
_entity.id
_entity.type
_entity.pdbx_description
1 polymer ?
#
loop_
_entity_poly.entity_id
_entity_poly.type
_entity_poly.pdbx_seq_one_letter_code
_entity_poly.pdbx_strand_id
1 'polypeptide(L)'
;MSKSDISKEEFIRVGTTLYKLVNQPRLNGGYVKKRIVWNNETLRQDYGKHYLATVPKYDGFCTVPDHVNYRPIVEKFLNLYESIDHKPMEGDFPSIRSLVEHIFGEQYEFGMDYLQLLYLRPIQKLPILLLVSEERNTGKSTFLNFLKALFQNNVTFNTNEDFRSQFNSDWAGKLLIVVDEVLLSRREDSERLKNLSTCLLYTSPSPRDISGS
;
A
#
# COMPACT_ATOMS: atom_id res chain seq x y z
N MET A 1 16.71 -11.93 7.95
CA MET A 1 16.34 -12.51 6.63
C MET A 1 16.36 -11.38 5.61
N SER A 2 17.01 -11.59 4.48
CA SER A 2 17.10 -10.58 3.42
C SER A 2 15.81 -10.58 2.57
N LYS A 3 15.60 -9.50 1.78
CA LYS A 3 14.49 -9.40 0.80
C LYS A 3 14.44 -10.61 -0.15
N SER A 4 15.58 -11.27 -0.40
CA SER A 4 15.71 -12.46 -1.24
C SER A 4 15.13 -13.73 -0.63
N ASP A 5 15.02 -13.81 0.69
CA ASP A 5 14.59 -15.06 1.35
C ASP A 5 13.07 -15.24 1.29
N ILE A 6 12.29 -14.15 1.49
CA ILE A 6 10.82 -14.21 1.38
C ILE A 6 10.37 -14.44 -0.06
N SER A 7 11.16 -14.03 -1.06
CA SER A 7 10.79 -14.19 -2.47
C SER A 7 10.85 -15.64 -2.97
N LYS A 8 11.49 -16.53 -2.23
CA LYS A 8 11.64 -17.96 -2.56
C LYS A 8 10.60 -18.85 -1.87
N GLU A 9 9.88 -18.31 -0.89
CA GLU A 9 8.85 -19.07 -0.19
C GLU A 9 7.61 -19.20 -1.08
N GLU A 10 7.14 -20.42 -1.28
CA GLU A 10 5.91 -20.70 -2.01
C GLU A 10 4.68 -20.61 -1.11
N PHE A 11 4.84 -20.96 0.18
CA PHE A 11 3.79 -20.95 1.19
C PHE A 11 4.27 -20.25 2.46
N ILE A 12 3.33 -19.59 3.13
CA ILE A 12 3.53 -19.01 4.46
C ILE A 12 2.30 -19.29 5.33
N ARG A 13 2.49 -19.39 6.64
CA ARG A 13 1.42 -19.44 7.61
C ARG A 13 1.43 -18.20 8.49
N VAL A 14 0.31 -17.48 8.52
CA VAL A 14 0.13 -16.28 9.33
C VAL A 14 -1.02 -16.54 10.30
N GLY A 15 -0.71 -16.56 11.58
CA GLY A 15 -1.62 -17.05 12.61
C GLY A 15 -2.03 -18.50 12.32
N THR A 16 -3.32 -18.73 12.17
CA THR A 16 -3.90 -20.04 11.83
C THR A 16 -4.07 -20.26 10.33
N THR A 17 -3.90 -19.23 9.49
CA THR A 17 -4.21 -19.27 8.07
C THR A 17 -2.97 -19.60 7.24
N LEU A 18 -3.10 -20.54 6.33
CA LEU A 18 -2.10 -20.89 5.33
C LEU A 18 -2.34 -20.04 4.07
N TYR A 19 -1.28 -19.47 3.54
CA TYR A 19 -1.30 -18.72 2.28
C TYR A 19 -0.32 -19.33 1.26
N LYS A 20 -0.76 -19.40 0.00
CA LYS A 20 0.12 -19.62 -1.14
C LYS A 20 0.53 -18.27 -1.74
N LEU A 21 1.83 -18.09 -1.98
CA LEU A 21 2.37 -16.91 -2.64
C LEU A 21 2.40 -17.18 -4.14
N VAL A 22 1.64 -16.40 -4.89
CA VAL A 22 1.53 -16.59 -6.34
C VAL A 22 1.92 -15.31 -7.08
N ASN A 23 2.53 -15.48 -8.24
CA ASN A 23 2.77 -14.40 -9.18
C ASN A 23 1.62 -14.39 -10.21
N GLN A 24 0.62 -13.54 -9.98
CA GLN A 24 -0.50 -13.40 -10.89
C GLN A 24 -0.11 -12.52 -12.08
N PRO A 25 -0.31 -12.98 -13.35
CA PRO A 25 -0.05 -12.17 -14.51
C PRO A 25 -1.02 -10.98 -14.59
N ARG A 26 -0.55 -9.86 -15.12
CA ARG A 26 -1.36 -8.66 -15.41
C ARG A 26 -1.66 -8.58 -16.89
N LEU A 27 -2.82 -8.01 -17.25
CA LEU A 27 -3.23 -7.78 -18.65
C LEU A 27 -2.21 -6.93 -19.43
N ASN A 28 -1.57 -5.97 -18.75
CA ASN A 28 -0.59 -5.05 -19.36
C ASN A 28 0.86 -5.58 -19.30
N GLY A 29 1.01 -6.89 -19.09
CA GLY A 29 2.31 -7.52 -18.86
C GLY A 29 2.82 -7.41 -17.42
N GLY A 30 3.82 -8.23 -17.09
CA GLY A 30 4.37 -8.33 -15.75
C GLY A 30 3.50 -9.18 -14.80
N TYR A 31 3.93 -9.21 -13.54
CA TYR A 31 3.31 -10.02 -12.50
C TYR A 31 3.06 -9.20 -11.23
N VAL A 32 2.06 -9.60 -10.47
CA VAL A 32 1.82 -9.08 -9.12
C VAL A 32 1.85 -10.25 -8.13
N LYS A 33 2.60 -10.11 -7.05
CA LYS A 33 2.60 -11.09 -5.97
C LYS A 33 1.28 -10.99 -5.20
N LYS A 34 0.59 -12.13 -5.10
CA LYS A 34 -0.63 -12.26 -4.30
C LYS A 34 -0.49 -13.36 -3.26
N ARG A 35 -1.17 -13.17 -2.14
CA ARG A 35 -1.38 -14.16 -1.09
C ARG A 35 -2.77 -14.74 -1.28
N ILE A 36 -2.86 -16.02 -1.57
CA ILE A 36 -4.13 -16.76 -1.72
C ILE A 36 -4.27 -17.66 -0.50
N VAL A 37 -5.41 -17.59 0.18
CA VAL A 37 -5.71 -18.52 1.27
C VAL A 37 -5.68 -19.95 0.71
N TRP A 38 -4.93 -20.81 1.37
CA TRP A 38 -4.72 -22.19 0.90
C TRP A 38 -5.19 -23.19 1.94
N ASN A 39 -5.61 -24.37 1.46
CA ASN A 39 -6.08 -25.43 2.34
C ASN A 39 -4.92 -26.33 2.80
N ASN A 40 -4.87 -26.63 4.11
CA ASN A 40 -3.84 -27.48 4.69
C ASN A 40 -3.90 -28.92 4.14
N GLU A 41 -5.09 -29.43 3.84
CA GLU A 41 -5.26 -30.79 3.31
C GLU A 41 -4.75 -30.88 1.88
N THR A 42 -5.08 -29.90 1.03
CA THR A 42 -4.53 -29.78 -0.32
C THR A 42 -3.00 -29.73 -0.29
N LEU A 43 -2.42 -28.94 0.62
CA LEU A 43 -0.96 -28.87 0.77
C LEU A 43 -0.36 -30.25 1.13
N ARG A 44 -1.00 -31.00 2.04
CA ARG A 44 -0.54 -32.34 2.41
C ARG A 44 -0.66 -33.35 1.26
N GLN A 45 -1.70 -33.25 0.42
CA GLN A 45 -1.87 -34.10 -0.74
C GLN A 45 -0.79 -33.81 -1.79
N ASP A 46 -0.52 -32.53 -2.07
CA ASP A 46 0.44 -32.13 -3.09
C ASP A 46 1.91 -32.35 -2.68
N TYR A 47 2.26 -32.09 -1.41
CA TYR A 47 3.64 -32.02 -0.92
C TYR A 47 3.97 -33.03 0.18
N GLY A 48 2.98 -33.79 0.66
CA GLY A 48 3.14 -34.79 1.70
C GLY A 48 2.92 -34.24 3.14
N LYS A 49 2.70 -35.19 4.08
CA LYS A 49 2.27 -34.87 5.46
C LYS A 49 3.25 -33.99 6.25
N HIS A 50 4.54 -34.09 5.95
CA HIS A 50 5.59 -33.38 6.68
C HIS A 50 5.86 -31.96 6.17
N TYR A 51 5.41 -31.63 4.95
CA TYR A 51 5.71 -30.34 4.34
C TYR A 51 5.15 -29.14 5.13
N LEU A 52 3.96 -29.29 5.72
CA LEU A 52 3.34 -28.23 6.55
C LEU A 52 4.22 -27.77 7.72
N ALA A 53 5.07 -28.65 8.24
CA ALA A 53 5.98 -28.32 9.34
C ALA A 53 7.14 -27.42 8.90
N THR A 54 7.51 -27.44 7.62
CA THR A 54 8.58 -26.63 7.04
C THR A 54 8.12 -25.24 6.63
N VAL A 55 6.80 -25.01 6.52
CA VAL A 55 6.24 -23.73 6.12
C VAL A 55 6.55 -22.64 7.15
N PRO A 56 7.14 -21.52 6.76
CA PRO A 56 7.41 -20.40 7.65
C PRO A 56 6.16 -19.89 8.35
N LYS A 57 6.29 -19.54 9.63
CA LYS A 57 5.19 -19.15 10.51
C LYS A 57 5.40 -17.75 11.03
N TYR A 58 4.33 -16.97 10.97
CA TYR A 58 4.25 -15.61 11.49
C TYR A 58 3.04 -15.48 12.41
N ASP A 59 3.15 -14.67 13.46
CA ASP A 59 2.06 -14.49 14.43
C ASP A 59 0.91 -13.66 13.85
N GLY A 60 1.20 -12.78 12.89
CA GLY A 60 0.21 -11.93 12.24
C GLY A 60 0.81 -11.07 11.13
N PHE A 61 0.02 -10.13 10.65
CA PHE A 61 0.47 -9.06 9.77
C PHE A 61 0.68 -7.77 10.56
N CYS A 62 1.62 -6.96 10.13
CA CYS A 62 1.80 -5.59 10.60
C CYS A 62 2.01 -4.65 9.40
N THR A 63 1.91 -3.35 9.63
CA THR A 63 2.28 -2.32 8.64
C THR A 63 3.24 -1.36 9.31
N VAL A 64 4.51 -1.52 9.01
CA VAL A 64 5.58 -0.65 9.51
C VAL A 64 6.25 0.00 8.30
N PRO A 65 5.80 1.21 7.91
CA PRO A 65 6.34 1.95 6.79
C PRO A 65 7.66 2.59 7.21
N ASP A 66 8.76 2.02 6.74
CA ASP A 66 10.11 2.55 6.91
C ASP A 66 10.88 2.30 5.62
N HIS A 67 11.22 3.37 4.91
CA HIS A 67 11.96 3.26 3.65
C HIS A 67 13.45 3.07 3.85
N VAL A 68 13.98 3.64 4.93
CA VAL A 68 15.42 3.65 5.22
C VAL A 68 15.85 2.33 5.86
N ASN A 69 15.08 1.87 6.86
CA ASN A 69 15.38 0.66 7.62
C ASN A 69 14.27 -0.39 7.41
N TYR A 70 13.95 -0.66 6.15
CA TYR A 70 12.90 -1.61 5.81
C TYR A 70 13.16 -2.99 6.40
N ARG A 71 12.14 -3.51 7.09
CA ARG A 71 12.13 -4.87 7.64
C ARG A 71 10.92 -5.63 7.10
N PRO A 72 11.13 -6.72 6.34
CA PRO A 72 10.04 -7.55 5.83
C PRO A 72 9.32 -8.31 6.95
N ILE A 73 10.02 -8.54 8.07
CA ILE A 73 9.51 -9.18 9.27
C ILE A 73 9.86 -8.25 10.45
N VAL A 74 8.86 -7.93 11.25
CA VAL A 74 9.01 -7.13 12.47
C VAL A 74 8.63 -8.04 13.63
N GLU A 75 9.63 -8.41 14.45
CA GLU A 75 9.53 -9.48 15.46
C GLU A 75 9.08 -10.80 14.80
N LYS A 76 7.81 -11.18 14.96
CA LYS A 76 7.22 -12.37 14.35
C LYS A 76 6.05 -12.02 13.40
N PHE A 77 5.89 -10.73 13.05
CA PHE A 77 4.83 -10.27 12.17
C PHE A 77 5.36 -10.01 10.77
N LEU A 78 4.60 -10.44 9.76
CA LEU A 78 4.91 -10.17 8.37
C LEU A 78 4.49 -8.75 8.00
N ASN A 79 5.45 -7.94 7.55
CA ASN A 79 5.19 -6.56 7.18
C ASN A 79 4.48 -6.49 5.82
N LEU A 80 3.29 -5.89 5.82
CA LEU A 80 2.51 -5.64 4.59
C LEU A 80 3.06 -4.48 3.77
N TYR A 81 3.81 -3.58 4.43
CA TYR A 81 4.51 -2.53 3.73
C TYR A 81 5.61 -3.10 2.85
N GLU A 82 5.71 -2.64 1.61
CA GLU A 82 6.71 -3.13 0.67
C GLU A 82 7.88 -2.14 0.57
N SER A 83 9.11 -2.67 0.48
CA SER A 83 10.27 -1.80 0.26
C SER A 83 10.19 -1.10 -1.09
N ILE A 84 10.64 0.15 -1.13
CA ILE A 84 10.82 0.90 -2.36
C ILE A 84 12.10 0.42 -3.06
N ASP A 85 12.06 0.21 -4.38
CA ASP A 85 13.18 -0.36 -5.12
C ASP A 85 14.27 0.66 -5.49
N HIS A 86 13.88 1.94 -5.65
CA HIS A 86 14.86 2.99 -5.92
C HIS A 86 15.56 3.48 -4.67
N LYS A 87 16.80 3.89 -4.87
CA LYS A 87 17.63 4.49 -3.81
C LYS A 87 17.74 5.98 -4.04
N PRO A 88 17.65 6.80 -3.00
CA PRO A 88 17.93 8.22 -3.11
C PRO A 88 19.35 8.44 -3.62
N MET A 89 19.49 9.35 -4.58
CA MET A 89 20.76 9.82 -5.07
C MET A 89 20.72 11.34 -5.16
N GLU A 90 21.86 11.96 -4.87
CA GLU A 90 22.02 13.40 -5.12
C GLU A 90 22.05 13.67 -6.61
N GLY A 91 21.33 14.70 -7.05
CA GLY A 91 21.24 15.07 -8.45
C GLY A 91 20.19 16.11 -8.73
N ASP A 92 20.22 16.65 -9.93
CA ASP A 92 19.22 17.62 -10.40
C ASP A 92 17.93 16.88 -10.81
N PHE A 93 16.79 17.50 -10.52
CA PHE A 93 15.48 16.91 -10.82
C PHE A 93 14.51 17.94 -11.48
N PRO A 94 14.90 18.60 -12.57
CA PRO A 94 14.16 19.74 -13.13
C PRO A 94 12.72 19.38 -13.52
N SER A 95 12.49 18.20 -14.07
CA SER A 95 11.14 17.77 -14.48
C SER A 95 10.20 17.55 -13.28
N ILE A 96 10.71 16.96 -12.20
CA ILE A 96 9.93 16.76 -10.97
C ILE A 96 9.67 18.11 -10.29
N ARG A 97 10.68 18.97 -10.22
CA ARG A 97 10.55 20.32 -9.70
C ARG A 97 9.45 21.08 -10.42
N SER A 98 9.51 21.13 -11.76
CA SER A 98 8.50 21.80 -12.59
C SER A 98 7.10 21.20 -12.38
N LEU A 99 6.96 19.89 -12.20
CA LEU A 99 5.68 19.27 -11.90
C LEU A 99 5.14 19.73 -10.53
N VAL A 100 5.99 19.75 -9.50
CA VAL A 100 5.58 20.18 -8.16
C VAL A 100 5.25 21.67 -8.13
N GLU A 101 6.06 22.51 -8.78
CA GLU A 101 5.79 23.94 -8.95
C GLU A 101 4.45 24.18 -9.67
N HIS A 102 4.17 23.41 -10.70
CA HIS A 102 2.91 23.50 -11.44
C HIS A 102 1.69 23.12 -10.58
N ILE A 103 1.79 22.08 -9.77
CA ILE A 103 0.68 21.58 -8.94
C ILE A 103 0.43 22.47 -7.72
N PHE A 104 1.49 22.93 -7.05
CA PHE A 104 1.41 23.68 -5.80
C PHE A 104 1.48 25.20 -5.99
N GLY A 105 1.97 25.69 -7.13
CA GLY A 105 2.08 27.11 -7.40
C GLY A 105 2.88 27.84 -6.32
N GLU A 106 2.27 28.87 -5.73
CA GLU A 106 2.88 29.62 -4.64
C GLU A 106 3.18 28.79 -3.37
N GLN A 107 2.56 27.62 -3.25
CA GLN A 107 2.79 26.70 -2.13
C GLN A 107 3.84 25.63 -2.47
N TYR A 108 4.74 25.89 -3.41
CA TYR A 108 5.77 24.94 -3.83
C TYR A 108 6.58 24.37 -2.66
N GLU A 109 7.08 25.22 -1.77
CA GLU A 109 7.86 24.80 -0.59
C GLU A 109 7.05 23.86 0.30
N PHE A 110 5.76 24.15 0.54
CA PHE A 110 4.87 23.25 1.27
C PHE A 110 4.74 21.90 0.56
N GLY A 111 4.64 21.90 -0.78
CA GLY A 111 4.58 20.69 -1.58
C GLY A 111 5.83 19.84 -1.42
N MET A 112 7.01 20.46 -1.45
CA MET A 112 8.28 19.78 -1.26
C MET A 112 8.43 19.24 0.15
N ASP A 113 8.07 20.00 1.18
CA ASP A 113 8.08 19.56 2.57
C ASP A 113 7.11 18.39 2.80
N TYR A 114 5.92 18.46 2.20
CA TYR A 114 4.95 17.38 2.26
C TYR A 114 5.51 16.07 1.69
N LEU A 115 6.13 16.12 0.50
CA LEU A 115 6.75 14.96 -0.13
C LEU A 115 7.93 14.42 0.70
N GLN A 116 8.74 15.32 1.25
CA GLN A 116 9.88 14.95 2.09
C GLN A 116 9.42 14.27 3.38
N LEU A 117 8.42 14.81 4.06
CA LEU A 117 7.85 14.20 5.27
C LEU A 117 7.21 12.84 4.98
N LEU A 118 6.49 12.73 3.87
CA LEU A 118 5.89 11.48 3.45
C LEU A 118 6.95 10.38 3.21
N TYR A 119 8.13 10.77 2.71
CA TYR A 119 9.25 9.87 2.49
C TYR A 119 10.02 9.56 3.79
N LEU A 120 10.45 10.59 4.53
CA LEU A 120 11.32 10.41 5.70
C LEU A 120 10.58 9.98 6.97
N ARG A 121 9.30 10.35 7.10
CA ARG A 121 8.47 10.08 8.28
C ARG A 121 7.11 9.52 7.90
N PRO A 122 7.04 8.38 7.23
CA PRO A 122 5.79 7.85 6.68
C PRO A 122 4.75 7.47 7.76
N ILE A 123 5.14 7.36 9.03
CA ILE A 123 4.23 7.15 10.17
C ILE A 123 3.54 8.45 10.61
N GLN A 124 4.12 9.61 10.26
CA GLN A 124 3.55 10.90 10.64
C GLN A 124 2.25 11.14 9.87
N LYS A 125 1.19 11.48 10.60
CA LYS A 125 -0.05 11.89 9.95
C LYS A 125 0.15 13.22 9.24
N LEU A 126 -0.12 13.24 7.95
CA LEU A 126 -0.12 14.45 7.13
C LEU A 126 -1.56 14.85 6.81
N PRO A 127 -1.83 16.13 6.52
CA PRO A 127 -3.14 16.57 6.06
C PRO A 127 -3.50 15.90 4.73
N ILE A 128 -4.80 15.73 4.49
CA ILE A 128 -5.29 15.23 3.20
C ILE A 128 -4.98 16.27 2.14
N LEU A 129 -4.31 15.84 1.08
CA LEU A 129 -4.04 16.67 -0.08
C LEU A 129 -5.23 16.64 -1.03
N LEU A 130 -5.87 17.79 -1.25
CA LEU A 130 -6.99 17.95 -2.15
C LEU A 130 -6.57 18.75 -3.37
N LEU A 131 -6.53 18.11 -4.53
CA LEU A 131 -6.17 18.73 -5.80
C LEU A 131 -7.45 19.15 -6.56
N VAL A 132 -7.72 20.43 -6.64
CA VAL A 132 -8.92 20.97 -7.28
C VAL A 132 -8.54 21.83 -8.49
N SER A 133 -9.27 21.71 -9.60
CA SER A 133 -9.19 22.63 -10.71
C SER A 133 -10.52 22.64 -11.46
N GLU A 134 -10.86 23.77 -12.06
CA GLU A 134 -12.03 23.92 -12.94
C GLU A 134 -11.79 23.28 -14.31
N GLU A 135 -10.55 23.32 -14.79
CA GLU A 135 -10.15 22.79 -16.09
C GLU A 135 -9.71 21.32 -16.01
N ARG A 136 -9.83 20.63 -17.15
CA ARG A 136 -9.29 19.28 -17.35
C ARG A 136 -7.81 19.37 -17.76
N ASN A 137 -7.10 18.24 -17.65
CA ASN A 137 -5.70 18.11 -18.09
C ASN A 137 -4.71 19.07 -17.39
N THR A 138 -4.97 19.42 -16.14
CA THR A 138 -4.13 20.31 -15.32
C THR A 138 -3.02 19.60 -14.57
N GLY A 139 -2.59 18.41 -15.00
CA GLY A 139 -1.46 17.69 -14.40
C GLY A 139 -1.77 16.92 -13.11
N LYS A 140 -2.99 16.99 -12.55
CA LYS A 140 -3.34 16.27 -11.30
C LYS A 140 -3.05 14.77 -11.37
N SER A 141 -3.57 14.09 -12.39
CA SER A 141 -3.34 12.65 -12.56
C SER A 141 -1.87 12.33 -12.85
N THR A 142 -1.13 13.24 -13.50
CA THR A 142 0.33 13.10 -13.67
C THR A 142 1.05 13.12 -12.33
N PHE A 143 0.68 14.04 -11.44
CA PHE A 143 1.23 14.11 -10.09
C PHE A 143 0.88 12.86 -9.25
N LEU A 144 -0.36 12.39 -9.33
CA LEU A 144 -0.76 11.15 -8.64
C LEU A 144 0.00 9.93 -9.17
N ASN A 145 0.22 9.84 -10.48
CA ASN A 145 1.06 8.80 -11.08
C ASN A 145 2.54 8.92 -10.68
N PHE A 146 3.05 10.14 -10.52
CA PHE A 146 4.39 10.36 -9.96
C PHE A 146 4.49 9.80 -8.53
N LEU A 147 3.51 10.06 -7.66
CA LEU A 147 3.46 9.47 -6.32
C LEU A 147 3.42 7.94 -6.38
N LYS A 148 2.67 7.38 -7.34
CA LYS A 148 2.62 5.93 -7.56
C LYS A 148 3.97 5.37 -8.02
N ALA A 149 4.67 6.08 -8.90
CA ALA A 149 6.01 5.69 -9.34
C ALA A 149 7.01 5.76 -8.18
N LEU A 150 6.93 6.79 -7.33
CA LEU A 150 7.81 7.00 -6.18
C LEU A 150 7.60 5.95 -5.09
N PHE A 151 6.35 5.73 -4.66
CA PHE A 151 6.02 4.86 -3.52
C PHE A 151 5.55 3.45 -3.94
N GLN A 152 5.47 3.18 -5.23
CA GLN A 152 5.21 1.87 -5.85
C GLN A 152 3.95 1.18 -5.31
N ASN A 153 4.08 -0.04 -4.81
CA ASN A 153 2.96 -0.84 -4.30
C ASN A 153 2.36 -0.31 -2.98
N ASN A 154 3.01 0.67 -2.36
CA ASN A 154 2.50 1.32 -1.15
C ASN A 154 1.45 2.41 -1.44
N VAL A 155 1.15 2.66 -2.71
CA VAL A 155 0.07 3.55 -3.17
C VAL A 155 -1.02 2.73 -3.83
N THR A 156 -2.27 2.96 -3.45
CA THR A 156 -3.44 2.41 -4.13
C THR A 156 -4.26 3.51 -4.78
N PHE A 157 -4.78 3.22 -5.99
CA PHE A 157 -5.77 4.05 -6.67
C PHE A 157 -7.14 3.42 -6.49
N ASN A 158 -8.06 4.19 -6.01
CA ASN A 158 -9.41 3.77 -5.70
C ASN A 158 -10.42 4.61 -6.47
N THR A 159 -11.51 3.98 -6.83
CA THR A 159 -12.66 4.67 -7.43
C THR A 159 -13.51 5.33 -6.36
N ASN A 160 -14.46 6.15 -6.78
CA ASN A 160 -15.45 6.75 -5.89
C ASN A 160 -16.34 5.67 -5.20
N GLU A 161 -16.57 4.55 -5.88
CA GLU A 161 -17.32 3.41 -5.34
C GLU A 161 -16.51 2.71 -4.24
N ASP A 162 -15.23 2.46 -4.47
CA ASP A 162 -14.32 1.91 -3.46
C ASP A 162 -14.25 2.82 -2.24
N PHE A 163 -14.19 4.14 -2.46
CA PHE A 163 -14.21 5.13 -1.38
C PHE A 163 -15.49 5.03 -0.53
N ARG A 164 -16.62 4.70 -1.12
CA ARG A 164 -17.92 4.55 -0.44
C ARG A 164 -18.16 3.16 0.13
N SER A 165 -17.41 2.16 -0.26
CA SER A 165 -17.53 0.79 0.24
C SER A 165 -17.20 0.70 1.73
N GLN A 166 -17.90 -0.19 2.44
CA GLN A 166 -17.58 -0.51 3.84
C GLN A 166 -16.37 -1.44 3.98
N PHE A 167 -16.03 -2.17 2.92
CA PHE A 167 -14.95 -3.17 2.91
C PHE A 167 -13.81 -2.70 2.03
N ASN A 168 -12.77 -2.16 2.64
CA ASN A 168 -11.59 -1.62 1.96
C ASN A 168 -10.33 -2.42 2.31
N SER A 169 -10.33 -3.72 2.00
CA SER A 169 -9.16 -4.59 2.20
C SER A 169 -7.92 -4.08 1.45
N ASP A 170 -8.13 -3.39 0.31
CA ASP A 170 -7.06 -2.87 -0.53
C ASP A 170 -6.35 -1.64 0.06
N TRP A 171 -6.94 -1.00 1.08
CA TRP A 171 -6.34 0.14 1.79
C TRP A 171 -5.41 -0.29 2.91
N ALA A 172 -5.66 -1.49 3.43
CA ALA A 172 -4.86 -2.01 4.54
C ALA A 172 -3.38 -2.11 4.15
N GLY A 173 -2.52 -1.50 4.93
CA GLY A 173 -1.08 -1.54 4.70
C GLY A 173 -0.58 -0.61 3.61
N LYS A 174 -1.39 0.30 3.07
CA LYS A 174 -0.96 1.30 2.10
C LYS A 174 -0.51 2.59 2.78
N LEU A 175 0.55 3.18 2.23
CA LEU A 175 1.04 4.49 2.66
C LEU A 175 0.12 5.60 2.17
N LEU A 176 -0.28 5.52 0.92
CA LEU A 176 -1.15 6.50 0.25
C LEU A 176 -2.36 5.82 -0.35
N ILE A 177 -3.51 6.40 -0.07
CA ILE A 177 -4.78 6.08 -0.69
C ILE A 177 -5.13 7.25 -1.61
N VAL A 178 -5.09 7.02 -2.90
CA VAL A 178 -5.45 7.99 -3.93
C VAL A 178 -6.87 7.70 -4.36
N VAL A 179 -7.72 8.72 -4.34
CA VAL A 179 -9.08 8.65 -4.89
C VAL A 179 -9.18 9.70 -6.00
N ASP A 180 -9.29 9.24 -7.23
CA ASP A 180 -9.44 10.13 -8.39
C ASP A 180 -10.94 10.40 -8.64
N GLU A 181 -11.25 11.63 -9.01
CA GLU A 181 -12.61 12.09 -9.30
C GLU A 181 -13.62 11.89 -8.14
N VAL A 182 -13.25 12.28 -6.91
CA VAL A 182 -14.18 12.23 -5.79
C VAL A 182 -15.26 13.28 -5.92
N LEU A 183 -16.50 12.84 -6.04
CA LEU A 183 -17.67 13.72 -5.90
C LEU A 183 -18.03 13.83 -4.42
N LEU A 184 -17.52 14.85 -3.75
CA LEU A 184 -17.86 15.20 -2.37
C LEU A 184 -19.24 15.91 -2.30
N SER A 185 -20.24 15.32 -2.94
CA SER A 185 -21.58 15.93 -3.06
C SER A 185 -22.47 15.66 -1.84
N ARG A 186 -22.12 14.72 -1.01
CA ARG A 186 -22.90 14.31 0.16
C ARG A 186 -22.18 14.65 1.46
N ARG A 187 -22.94 15.04 2.49
CA ARG A 187 -22.39 15.27 3.84
C ARG A 187 -21.65 14.02 4.37
N GLU A 188 -22.14 12.85 4.06
CA GLU A 188 -21.57 11.55 4.43
C GLU A 188 -20.13 11.38 3.87
N ASP A 189 -19.86 11.84 2.63
CA ASP A 189 -18.54 11.77 2.04
C ASP A 189 -17.52 12.63 2.81
N SER A 190 -17.95 13.83 3.25
CA SER A 190 -17.11 14.73 4.06
C SER A 190 -16.85 14.17 5.47
N GLU A 191 -17.87 13.57 6.12
CA GLU A 191 -17.69 12.91 7.41
C GLU A 191 -16.77 11.69 7.29
N ARG A 192 -16.85 10.95 6.21
CA ARG A 192 -15.96 9.82 5.94
C ARG A 192 -14.50 10.26 5.77
N LEU A 193 -14.24 11.34 5.03
CA LEU A 193 -12.90 11.92 4.93
C LEU A 193 -12.34 12.31 6.30
N LYS A 194 -13.13 12.97 7.13
CA LYS A 194 -12.74 13.32 8.51
C LYS A 194 -12.38 12.08 9.32
N ASN A 195 -13.22 11.06 9.27
CA ASN A 195 -12.98 9.81 9.98
C ASN A 195 -11.69 9.12 9.51
N LEU A 196 -11.43 9.08 8.21
CA LEU A 196 -10.20 8.52 7.65
C LEU A 196 -8.96 9.32 8.07
N SER A 197 -9.06 10.65 8.17
CA SER A 197 -7.95 11.51 8.59
C SER A 197 -7.62 11.38 10.08
N THR A 198 -8.61 11.04 10.91
CA THR A 198 -8.48 10.95 12.37
C THR A 198 -8.21 9.53 12.85
N CYS A 199 -8.62 8.51 12.09
CA CYS A 199 -8.45 7.11 12.47
C CYS A 199 -6.98 6.68 12.35
N LEU A 200 -6.39 6.24 13.45
CA LEU A 200 -5.21 5.39 13.40
C LEU A 200 -5.68 4.02 12.88
N LEU A 201 -5.49 3.76 11.59
CA LEU A 201 -5.72 2.44 11.02
C LEU A 201 -4.69 1.43 11.56
N TYR A 202 -4.70 1.22 12.86
CA TYR A 202 -4.11 0.06 13.51
C TYR A 202 -5.16 -1.08 13.51
N THR A 203 -5.59 -1.46 12.35
CA THR A 203 -6.34 -2.70 12.22
C THR A 203 -5.42 -3.71 11.56
N SER A 204 -4.77 -4.55 12.38
CA SER A 204 -4.50 -5.88 11.88
C SER A 204 -5.86 -6.43 11.41
N PRO A 205 -5.99 -6.90 10.15
CA PRO A 205 -7.23 -7.49 9.69
C PRO A 205 -7.56 -8.65 10.64
N SER A 206 -8.69 -8.54 11.33
CA SER A 206 -9.20 -9.65 12.13
C SER A 206 -9.46 -10.82 11.18
N PRO A 207 -9.17 -12.07 11.58
CA PRO A 207 -9.52 -13.24 10.78
C PRO A 207 -11.02 -13.32 10.40
N ARG A 208 -11.88 -12.57 11.08
CA ARG A 208 -13.32 -12.48 10.79
C ARG A 208 -13.65 -11.60 9.57
N ASP A 209 -12.75 -10.68 9.19
CA ASP A 209 -12.98 -9.78 8.06
C ASP A 209 -12.65 -10.43 6.71
N ILE A 210 -12.09 -11.64 6.72
CA ILE A 210 -11.70 -12.41 5.53
C ILE A 210 -12.69 -13.55 5.24
N SER A 211 -13.67 -13.80 6.12
CA SER A 211 -14.68 -14.86 5.96
C SER A 211 -16.02 -14.32 5.46
N GLY A 212 -16.00 -13.54 4.41
CA GLY A 212 -17.19 -13.18 3.64
C GLY A 212 -17.29 -14.07 2.42
N SER A 213 -18.07 -15.18 2.58
CA SER A 213 -18.71 -16.06 1.57
C SER A 213 -18.26 -15.96 0.12
#